data_2912627b0a2fcff45b1db450e6d8fb25
#
_entry.id   2912627b0a2fcff45b1db450e6d8fb25
#
_cell.length_a   1.000
_cell.length_b   1.000
_cell.length_c   1.000
_cell.angle_alpha   90.00
_cell.angle_beta   90.00
_cell.angle_gamma   90.00
#
_symmetry.space_group_name_H-M   'P 1'
#
loop_
_entity.id
_entity.type
_entity.pdbx_description
1 polymer ?
#
loop_
_entity_poly.entity_id
_entity_poly.type
_entity_poly.pdbx_seq_one_letter_code
_entity_poly.pdbx_strand_id
1 'polypeptide(L)'
;MIDKIDPKRKFNAVGHRLDLVQLAHLVAGAALLVCPDTSVAHFGKLTFTPTVTLYGPSSALLFGKGEFWKNAPFRGVTIEDFPCRDQQTLFRRRIEWVKRCQRSTAECAEPRCMHAIPVEQVLAAARELGL
;
A
#
# COMPACT_ATOMS: atom_id res chain seq x y z
N MET A 1 11.86 -1.63 -14.29
CA MET A 1 11.02 -0.40 -14.30
C MET A 1 11.77 0.83 -13.76
N ILE A 2 12.53 0.71 -12.69
CA ILE A 2 13.36 1.81 -12.11
C ILE A 2 14.40 2.35 -13.11
N ASP A 3 14.89 1.51 -14.01
CA ASP A 3 15.93 1.88 -15.00
C ASP A 3 15.48 2.90 -16.05
N LYS A 4 14.16 3.11 -16.20
CA LYS A 4 13.58 4.11 -17.11
C LYS A 4 13.54 5.52 -16.54
N ILE A 5 13.89 5.69 -15.24
CA ILE A 5 13.92 7.00 -14.59
C ILE A 5 15.32 7.58 -14.72
N ASP A 6 15.41 8.87 -15.07
CA ASP A 6 16.68 9.59 -15.12
C ASP A 6 17.51 9.34 -13.83
N PRO A 7 18.74 8.82 -13.94
CA PRO A 7 19.60 8.55 -12.78
C PRO A 7 19.77 9.72 -11.83
N LYS A 8 19.72 10.96 -12.31
CA LYS A 8 19.83 12.18 -11.51
C LYS A 8 18.56 12.46 -10.67
N ARG A 9 17.44 11.80 -11.00
CA ARG A 9 16.12 11.99 -10.36
C ARG A 9 15.71 10.84 -9.48
N LYS A 10 16.58 9.85 -9.28
CA LYS A 10 16.32 8.70 -8.43
C LYS A 10 17.39 8.52 -7.37
N PHE A 11 16.97 8.15 -6.17
CA PHE A 11 17.83 7.66 -5.11
C PHE A 11 17.41 6.20 -4.81
N ASN A 12 18.38 5.30 -4.90
CA ASN A 12 18.14 3.89 -4.57
C ASN A 12 18.66 3.60 -3.15
N ALA A 13 17.74 3.40 -2.22
CA ALA A 13 18.04 3.04 -0.84
C ALA A 13 17.98 1.52 -0.58
N VAL A 14 17.87 0.68 -1.61
CA VAL A 14 17.86 -0.79 -1.46
C VAL A 14 19.19 -1.25 -0.84
N GLY A 15 19.08 -2.05 0.23
CA GLY A 15 20.25 -2.53 0.98
C GLY A 15 20.69 -1.62 2.13
N HIS A 16 20.25 -0.37 2.19
CA HIS A 16 20.45 0.47 3.37
C HIS A 16 19.55 0.01 4.51
N ARG A 17 20.13 -0.16 5.69
CA ARG A 17 19.39 -0.48 6.91
C ARG A 17 19.00 0.82 7.60
N LEU A 18 17.76 1.21 7.46
CA LEU A 18 17.18 2.31 8.24
C LEU A 18 16.60 1.72 9.53
N ASP A 19 16.85 2.38 10.66
CA ASP A 19 16.06 2.13 11.84
C ASP A 19 14.64 2.76 11.71
N LEU A 20 13.76 2.46 12.67
CA LEU A 20 12.39 2.94 12.61
C LEU A 20 12.27 4.47 12.66
N VAL A 21 13.18 5.13 13.37
CA VAL A 21 13.17 6.59 13.50
C VAL A 21 13.62 7.24 12.19
N GLN A 22 14.68 6.71 11.59
CA GLN A 22 15.16 7.15 10.27
C GLN A 22 14.09 6.95 9.20
N LEU A 23 13.41 5.80 9.20
CA LEU A 23 12.30 5.53 8.29
C LEU A 23 11.15 6.52 8.50
N ALA A 24 10.78 6.80 9.75
CA ALA A 24 9.74 7.77 10.06
C ALA A 24 10.08 9.17 9.55
N HIS A 25 11.32 9.62 9.74
CA HIS A 25 11.79 10.90 9.21
C HIS A 25 11.81 10.96 7.69
N LEU A 26 12.24 9.87 7.03
CA LEU A 26 12.22 9.77 5.58
C LEU A 26 10.79 9.91 5.04
N VAL A 27 9.85 9.19 5.65
CA VAL A 27 8.44 9.25 5.27
C VAL A 27 7.85 10.63 5.55
N ALA A 28 8.12 11.22 6.72
CA ALA A 28 7.62 12.54 7.09
C ALA A 28 8.10 13.67 6.16
N GLY A 29 9.30 13.51 5.57
CA GLY A 29 9.87 14.46 4.61
C GLY A 29 9.42 14.25 3.15
N ALA A 30 8.66 13.19 2.86
CA ALA A 30 8.24 12.89 1.50
C ALA A 30 7.01 13.72 1.09
N ALA A 31 7.00 14.21 -0.16
CA ALA A 31 5.83 14.85 -0.74
C ALA A 31 4.69 13.84 -1.02
N LEU A 32 5.05 12.60 -1.34
CA LEU A 32 4.13 11.48 -1.56
C LEU A 32 4.81 10.18 -1.17
N LEU A 33 4.09 9.33 -0.46
CA LEU A 33 4.44 7.92 -0.24
C LEU A 33 3.55 7.04 -1.12
N VAL A 34 4.17 6.19 -1.95
CA VAL A 34 3.47 5.10 -2.64
C VAL A 34 4.07 3.79 -2.18
N CYS A 35 3.26 2.93 -1.60
CA CYS A 35 3.75 1.67 -1.02
C CYS A 35 2.68 0.56 -1.06
N PRO A 36 3.07 -0.71 -0.99
CA PRO A 36 2.12 -1.79 -0.70
C PRO A 36 1.63 -1.70 0.76
N ASP A 37 0.60 -2.50 1.09
CA ASP A 37 0.10 -2.63 2.47
C ASP A 37 1.14 -3.30 3.38
N THR A 38 1.93 -2.48 4.02
CA THR A 38 3.00 -2.85 4.95
C THR A 38 3.05 -1.85 6.11
N SER A 39 3.96 -2.06 7.06
CA SER A 39 4.20 -1.11 8.16
C SER A 39 4.49 0.31 7.67
N VAL A 40 5.09 0.47 6.49
CA VAL A 40 5.40 1.79 5.90
C VAL A 40 4.12 2.61 5.62
N ALA A 41 3.03 1.95 5.21
CA ALA A 41 1.73 2.61 5.02
C ALA A 41 1.18 3.20 6.33
N HIS A 42 1.45 2.55 7.45
CA HIS A 42 1.07 3.07 8.77
C HIS A 42 1.94 4.27 9.18
N PHE A 43 3.22 4.28 8.84
CA PHE A 43 4.06 5.47 9.03
C PHE A 43 3.51 6.67 8.25
N GLY A 44 3.09 6.49 7.00
CA GLY A 44 2.44 7.56 6.23
C GLY A 44 1.24 8.17 6.96
N LYS A 45 0.39 7.35 7.57
CA LYS A 45 -0.76 7.83 8.38
C LYS A 45 -0.31 8.56 9.65
N LEU A 46 0.70 8.03 10.34
CA LEU A 46 1.24 8.62 11.57
C LEU A 46 1.89 10.00 11.34
N THR A 47 2.61 10.14 10.24
CA THR A 47 3.33 11.38 9.89
C THR A 47 2.47 12.36 9.10
N PHE A 48 1.21 12.00 8.79
CA PHE A 48 0.33 12.77 7.91
C PHE A 48 0.94 13.05 6.52
N THR A 49 1.79 12.17 6.04
CA THR A 49 2.35 12.24 4.70
C THR A 49 1.29 11.79 3.68
N PRO A 50 1.07 12.53 2.58
CA PRO A 50 0.21 12.06 1.49
C PRO A 50 0.60 10.65 1.07
N THR A 51 -0.32 9.68 1.20
CA THR A 51 0.00 8.26 1.05
C THR A 51 -0.99 7.56 0.14
N VAL A 52 -0.48 6.89 -0.88
CA VAL A 52 -1.22 5.94 -1.71
C VAL A 52 -0.74 4.53 -1.38
N THR A 53 -1.63 3.69 -0.86
CA THR A 53 -1.32 2.30 -0.50
C THR A 53 -1.99 1.33 -1.46
N LEU A 54 -1.21 0.38 -1.98
CA LEU A 54 -1.67 -0.64 -2.90
C LEU A 54 -2.07 -1.91 -2.13
N TYR A 55 -3.33 -2.30 -2.23
CA TYR A 55 -3.90 -3.47 -1.58
C TYR A 55 -4.12 -4.57 -2.61
N GLY A 56 -3.16 -5.47 -2.75
CA GLY A 56 -3.30 -6.67 -3.56
C GLY A 56 -3.98 -7.80 -2.76
N PRO A 57 -3.23 -8.54 -1.92
CA PRO A 57 -3.79 -9.66 -1.16
C PRO A 57 -4.59 -9.21 0.08
N SER A 58 -4.31 -8.06 0.63
CA SER A 58 -4.94 -7.56 1.86
C SER A 58 -6.21 -6.76 1.57
N SER A 59 -6.97 -6.46 2.62
CA SER A 59 -8.22 -5.70 2.52
C SER A 59 -8.00 -4.22 2.84
N ALA A 60 -8.28 -3.36 1.87
CA ALA A 60 -8.27 -1.91 2.07
C ALA A 60 -9.28 -1.45 3.14
N LEU A 61 -10.40 -2.17 3.28
CA LEU A 61 -11.40 -1.89 4.30
C LEU A 61 -10.87 -2.14 5.72
N LEU A 62 -10.05 -3.18 5.92
CA LEU A 62 -9.49 -3.52 7.23
C LEU A 62 -8.27 -2.66 7.59
N PHE A 63 -7.36 -2.47 6.64
CA PHE A 63 -6.03 -1.90 6.91
C PHE A 63 -5.85 -0.49 6.36
N GLY A 64 -6.87 0.02 5.70
CA GLY A 64 -6.87 1.37 5.15
C GLY A 64 -6.98 2.46 6.21
N LYS A 65 -7.73 3.49 5.89
CA LYS A 65 -7.85 4.69 6.71
C LYS A 65 -8.68 4.47 7.98
N GLY A 66 -9.84 3.81 7.84
CA GLY A 66 -10.80 3.64 8.93
C GLY A 66 -11.24 4.97 9.55
N GLU A 67 -11.96 4.90 10.64
CA GLU A 67 -12.46 6.10 11.34
C GLU A 67 -11.34 6.82 12.12
N PHE A 68 -10.41 6.07 12.72
CA PHE A 68 -9.33 6.66 13.51
C PHE A 68 -8.42 7.58 12.69
N TRP A 69 -8.13 7.20 11.43
CA TRP A 69 -7.25 7.96 10.53
C TRP A 69 -8.02 8.79 9.50
N LYS A 70 -9.29 9.09 9.74
CA LYS A 70 -10.15 9.78 8.75
C LYS A 70 -9.56 11.08 8.20
N ASN A 71 -8.79 11.80 8.98
CA ASN A 71 -8.16 13.06 8.61
C ASN A 71 -6.78 12.89 7.93
N ALA A 72 -6.20 11.68 7.94
CA ALA A 72 -4.93 11.46 7.28
C ALA A 72 -5.08 11.57 5.75
N PRO A 73 -4.13 12.21 5.04
CA PRO A 73 -4.12 12.30 3.59
C PRO A 73 -3.73 10.94 2.99
N PHE A 74 -4.70 10.03 2.90
CA PHE A 74 -4.48 8.64 2.58
C PHE A 74 -5.49 8.13 1.55
N ARG A 75 -5.01 7.37 0.55
CA ARG A 75 -5.82 6.64 -0.43
C ARG A 75 -5.37 5.20 -0.53
N GLY A 76 -6.33 4.29 -0.46
CA GLY A 76 -6.12 2.87 -0.78
C GLY A 76 -6.54 2.59 -2.22
N VAL A 77 -5.69 1.89 -2.96
CA VAL A 77 -5.99 1.43 -4.33
C VAL A 77 -6.01 -0.09 -4.34
N THR A 78 -7.08 -0.66 -4.86
CA THR A 78 -7.30 -2.11 -4.88
C THR A 78 -8.24 -2.51 -6.02
N ILE A 79 -8.20 -3.78 -6.39
CA ILE A 79 -9.24 -4.41 -7.21
C ILE A 79 -10.09 -5.27 -6.27
N GLU A 80 -11.25 -4.75 -5.86
CA GLU A 80 -12.10 -5.37 -4.82
C GLU A 80 -12.51 -6.80 -5.17
N ASP A 81 -12.95 -7.04 -6.39
CA ASP A 81 -13.49 -8.33 -6.82
C ASP A 81 -12.44 -9.21 -7.50
N PHE A 82 -11.18 -9.12 -7.08
CA PHE A 82 -10.14 -10.01 -7.62
C PHE A 82 -10.43 -11.46 -7.21
N PRO A 83 -10.45 -12.43 -8.17
CA PRO A 83 -11.01 -13.78 -7.96
C PRO A 83 -10.41 -14.56 -6.80
N CYS A 84 -9.12 -14.37 -6.49
CA CYS A 84 -8.46 -15.10 -5.41
C CYS A 84 -8.48 -14.40 -4.05
N ARG A 85 -9.25 -13.33 -3.89
CA ARG A 85 -9.53 -12.69 -2.58
C ARG A 85 -10.75 -13.34 -1.93
N ASP A 86 -10.70 -14.65 -1.79
CA ASP A 86 -11.80 -15.53 -1.41
C ASP A 86 -11.77 -15.93 0.07
N GLN A 87 -10.79 -15.47 0.83
CA GLN A 87 -10.67 -15.82 2.24
C GLN A 87 -11.41 -14.82 3.13
N GLN A 88 -12.40 -15.33 3.82
CA GLN A 88 -13.29 -14.56 4.69
C GLN A 88 -13.01 -14.80 6.18
N THR A 89 -11.87 -15.41 6.52
CA THR A 89 -11.54 -15.69 7.92
C THR A 89 -10.60 -14.63 8.46
N LEU A 90 -10.97 -14.00 9.57
CA LEU A 90 -10.16 -13.03 10.30
C LEU A 90 -10.29 -13.32 11.80
N PHE A 91 -9.17 -13.38 12.52
CA PHE A 91 -9.12 -13.70 13.96
C PHE A 91 -9.90 -14.98 14.31
N ARG A 92 -9.76 -16.03 13.50
CA ARG A 92 -10.46 -17.32 13.63
C ARG A 92 -12.00 -17.24 13.52
N ARG A 93 -12.53 -16.15 12.99
CA ARG A 93 -13.96 -15.93 12.74
C ARG A 93 -14.22 -15.78 11.25
N ARG A 94 -15.33 -16.31 10.78
CA ARG A 94 -15.84 -16.03 9.43
C ARG A 94 -16.49 -14.65 9.43
N ILE A 95 -16.04 -13.80 8.51
CA ILE A 95 -16.55 -12.45 8.34
C ILE A 95 -16.80 -12.24 6.83
N GLU A 96 -18.07 -12.24 6.44
CA GLU A 96 -18.49 -12.32 5.04
C GLU A 96 -18.10 -11.11 4.19
N TRP A 97 -18.00 -9.95 4.80
CA TRP A 97 -17.59 -8.72 4.12
C TRP A 97 -16.08 -8.56 3.94
N VAL A 98 -15.28 -9.46 4.50
CA VAL A 98 -13.83 -9.44 4.32
C VAL A 98 -13.46 -10.14 3.03
N LYS A 99 -12.80 -9.42 2.14
CA LYS A 99 -12.20 -9.98 0.93
C LYS A 99 -10.69 -9.85 1.01
N ARG A 100 -10.00 -10.96 1.22
CA ARG A 100 -8.54 -11.02 1.35
C ARG A 100 -7.99 -12.34 0.83
N CYS A 101 -6.68 -12.38 0.60
CA CYS A 101 -5.94 -13.58 0.27
C CYS A 101 -4.87 -13.84 1.33
N GLN A 102 -4.70 -15.10 1.73
CA GLN A 102 -3.65 -15.53 2.68
C GLN A 102 -2.71 -16.58 2.05
N ARG A 103 -2.71 -16.70 0.73
CA ARG A 103 -1.83 -17.64 0.03
C ARG A 103 -0.38 -17.25 0.26
N SER A 104 0.45 -18.25 0.50
CA SER A 104 1.89 -18.10 0.58
C SER A 104 2.50 -17.84 -0.79
N THR A 105 3.76 -17.46 -0.84
CA THR A 105 4.53 -17.32 -2.10
C THR A 105 4.67 -18.65 -2.84
N ALA A 106 4.61 -19.79 -2.15
CA ALA A 106 4.59 -21.11 -2.77
C ALA A 106 3.28 -21.39 -3.53
N GLU A 107 2.17 -20.86 -3.04
CA GLU A 107 0.84 -21.01 -3.68
C GLU A 107 0.56 -19.93 -4.72
N CYS A 108 1.24 -18.79 -4.63
CA CYS A 108 1.09 -17.64 -5.52
C CYS A 108 2.46 -17.01 -5.80
N ALA A 109 3.20 -17.60 -6.74
CA ALA A 109 4.54 -17.12 -7.14
C ALA A 109 4.48 -15.72 -7.81
N GLU A 110 3.39 -15.42 -8.51
CA GLU A 110 3.14 -14.11 -9.11
C GLU A 110 1.99 -13.39 -8.41
N PRO A 111 2.21 -12.19 -7.84
CA PRO A 111 1.15 -11.42 -7.19
C PRO A 111 0.24 -10.73 -8.22
N ARG A 112 -0.54 -11.52 -8.97
CA ARG A 112 -1.43 -11.04 -10.04
C ARG A 112 -2.38 -9.94 -9.59
N CYS A 113 -2.84 -9.99 -8.34
CA CYS A 113 -3.69 -8.93 -7.76
C CYS A 113 -2.96 -7.59 -7.62
N MET A 114 -1.63 -7.58 -7.44
CA MET A 114 -0.82 -6.36 -7.45
C MET A 114 -0.56 -5.88 -8.88
N HIS A 115 -0.23 -6.81 -9.77
CA HIS A 115 0.06 -6.48 -11.18
C HIS A 115 -1.17 -5.97 -11.93
N ALA A 116 -2.36 -6.37 -11.49
CA ALA A 116 -3.61 -5.93 -12.10
C ALA A 116 -4.03 -4.51 -11.70
N ILE A 117 -3.42 -3.90 -10.68
CA ILE A 117 -3.71 -2.51 -10.31
C ILE A 117 -3.16 -1.59 -11.40
N PRO A 118 -4.03 -0.83 -12.11
CA PRO A 118 -3.59 0.06 -13.18
C PRO A 118 -2.80 1.26 -12.61
N VAL A 119 -1.75 1.66 -13.32
CA VAL A 119 -0.95 2.85 -12.94
C VAL A 119 -1.82 4.11 -12.90
N GLU A 120 -2.79 4.20 -13.78
CA GLU A 120 -3.73 5.33 -13.87
C GLU A 120 -4.55 5.51 -12.60
N GLN A 121 -4.95 4.42 -11.92
CA GLN A 121 -5.64 4.49 -10.63
C GLN A 121 -4.72 5.02 -9.52
N VAL A 122 -3.45 4.63 -9.54
CA VAL A 122 -2.46 5.12 -8.57
C VAL A 122 -2.20 6.62 -8.76
N LEU A 123 -2.06 7.03 -10.01
CA LEU A 123 -1.89 8.45 -10.36
C LEU A 123 -3.13 9.29 -10.02
N ALA A 124 -4.32 8.76 -10.26
CA ALA A 124 -5.57 9.42 -9.87
C ALA A 124 -5.65 9.61 -8.36
N ALA A 125 -5.34 8.56 -7.58
CA ALA A 125 -5.29 8.63 -6.13
C ALA A 125 -4.26 9.65 -5.61
N ALA A 126 -3.10 9.77 -6.26
CA ALA A 126 -2.09 10.77 -5.93
C ALA A 126 -2.59 12.21 -6.18
N ARG A 127 -3.26 12.44 -7.32
CA ARG A 127 -3.85 13.75 -7.64
C ARG A 127 -4.93 14.17 -6.65
N GLU A 128 -5.75 13.24 -6.15
CA GLU A 128 -6.74 13.51 -5.09
C GLU A 128 -6.09 13.94 -3.78
N LEU A 129 -4.81 13.67 -3.58
CA LEU A 129 -4.02 14.09 -2.42
C LEU A 129 -3.28 15.42 -2.66
N GLY A 130 -3.50 16.07 -3.80
CA GLY A 130 -2.98 17.41 -4.11
C GLY A 130 -1.65 17.41 -4.88
N LEU A 131 -1.34 16.32 -5.60
CA LEU A 131 -0.10 16.15 -6.37
C LEU A 131 -0.34 16.18 -7.88
#